data_30c710e65185629addc18827b9381a00
#
_entry.id   30c710e65185629addc18827b9381a00
#
_cell.length_a   1.000
_cell.length_b   1.000
_cell.length_c   1.000
_cell.angle_alpha   90.00
_cell.angle_beta   90.00
_cell.angle_gamma   90.00
#
_symmetry.space_group_name_H-M   'P 1'
#
loop_
_entity.id
_entity.type
_entity.pdbx_description
1 polymer ?
#
loop_
_entity_poly.entity_id
_entity_poly.type
_entity_poly.pdbx_seq_one_letter_code
_entity_poly.pdbx_strand_id
1 'polypeptide(L)'
;SPFKGLCGAGVAFKLCAALDGCPPEEMLEYCGDLAAVGTVADVMPLTGENRTIVKAGLRQLQNTDRPGFCALLEEVGLAGKPVTAENISYAIAPRINAAGRMDSAVTALQLVLCEDEDRAVELAHKLSDINIQRQETEMEIVKAAQELLDAEPERLEDRVILLWGRDWHPGVIGIVASRLVEKTGRPVIVVSVDEHGEGKGSGRSVQGFNLHACIASCEDLLLRFGGHAMAAGLSVREENLPELRRRLNEWAARECPVLVTPPLECDLSIHLDRITVESVRRLDQLAPYGAENPAPVFLLEKAVVEGVYPVSEGRHCRLRLRQGNACIYAVWFGMHPEQLPYATGDVVDAALSLSVYEAARGAQLSGRILELHPAGFGNAAA
;
A
#
# COMPACT_ATOMS: atom_id res chain seq x y z
N SER A 1 -2.62 -25.92 -11.42
CA SER A 1 -2.40 -24.82 -12.35
C SER A 1 -0.93 -24.66 -12.68
N PRO A 2 -0.53 -24.37 -13.93
CA PRO A 2 0.84 -23.97 -14.26
C PRO A 2 1.19 -22.61 -13.66
N PHE A 3 0.21 -21.74 -13.43
CA PHE A 3 0.38 -20.45 -12.77
C PHE A 3 0.55 -20.64 -11.26
N LYS A 4 1.69 -20.20 -10.72
CA LYS A 4 2.06 -20.38 -9.30
C LYS A 4 1.84 -19.13 -8.44
N GLY A 5 1.43 -18.02 -9.03
CA GLY A 5 1.23 -16.73 -8.37
C GLY A 5 -0.16 -16.51 -7.76
N LEU A 6 -0.92 -17.59 -7.45
CA LEU A 6 -2.24 -17.47 -6.82
C LEU A 6 -2.11 -17.27 -5.31
N CYS A 7 -2.93 -16.38 -4.75
CA CYS A 7 -3.15 -16.30 -3.30
C CYS A 7 -4.04 -17.45 -2.79
N GLY A 8 -4.25 -17.54 -1.47
CA GLY A 8 -5.12 -18.54 -0.87
C GLY A 8 -6.54 -18.54 -1.45
N ALA A 9 -7.14 -17.37 -1.68
CA ALA A 9 -8.46 -17.25 -2.31
C ALA A 9 -8.44 -17.73 -3.77
N GLY A 10 -7.39 -17.43 -4.53
CA GLY A 10 -7.21 -17.91 -5.89
C GLY A 10 -7.04 -19.43 -5.98
N VAL A 11 -6.34 -20.03 -5.01
CA VAL A 11 -6.22 -21.51 -4.90
C VAL A 11 -7.57 -22.12 -4.55
N ALA A 12 -8.31 -21.56 -3.59
CA ALA A 12 -9.66 -22.00 -3.24
C ALA A 12 -10.61 -21.92 -4.43
N PHE A 13 -10.57 -20.83 -5.19
CA PHE A 13 -11.31 -20.67 -6.44
C PHE A 13 -11.04 -21.81 -7.44
N LYS A 14 -9.76 -22.17 -7.65
CA LYS A 14 -9.40 -23.29 -8.52
C LYS A 14 -9.89 -24.64 -7.99
N LEU A 15 -9.85 -24.82 -6.67
CA LEU A 15 -10.34 -26.04 -6.02
C LEU A 15 -11.85 -26.18 -6.21
N CYS A 16 -12.63 -25.11 -6.02
CA CYS A 16 -14.07 -25.11 -6.25
C CYS A 16 -14.40 -25.52 -7.69
N ALA A 17 -13.75 -24.88 -8.69
CA ALA A 17 -13.94 -25.25 -10.09
C ALA A 17 -13.65 -26.74 -10.36
N ALA A 18 -12.61 -27.28 -9.75
CA ALA A 18 -12.24 -28.70 -9.91
C ALA A 18 -13.23 -29.65 -9.24
N LEU A 19 -13.79 -29.28 -8.06
CA LEU A 19 -14.78 -30.08 -7.34
C LEU A 19 -16.12 -30.10 -8.06
N ASP A 20 -16.54 -28.97 -8.62
CA ASP A 20 -17.79 -28.86 -9.38
C ASP A 20 -17.66 -29.43 -10.81
N GLY A 21 -16.42 -29.70 -11.25
CA GLY A 21 -16.15 -30.20 -12.61
C GLY A 21 -16.43 -29.15 -13.70
N CYS A 22 -16.52 -27.87 -13.34
CA CYS A 22 -16.78 -26.79 -14.29
C CYS A 22 -15.48 -26.08 -14.72
N PRO A 23 -15.46 -25.41 -15.89
CA PRO A 23 -14.33 -24.58 -16.30
C PRO A 23 -14.14 -23.40 -15.34
N PRO A 24 -12.90 -22.91 -15.14
CA PRO A 24 -12.64 -21.73 -14.29
C PRO A 24 -13.42 -20.48 -14.72
N GLU A 25 -13.73 -20.32 -15.99
CA GLU A 25 -14.51 -19.21 -16.54
C GLU A 25 -15.94 -19.21 -16.01
N GLU A 26 -16.56 -20.39 -15.88
CA GLU A 26 -17.89 -20.55 -15.28
C GLU A 26 -17.84 -20.28 -13.77
N MET A 27 -16.83 -20.79 -13.06
CA MET A 27 -16.64 -20.52 -11.64
C MET A 27 -16.44 -19.02 -11.32
N LEU A 28 -15.91 -18.23 -12.27
CA LEU A 28 -15.80 -16.78 -12.09
C LEU A 28 -17.17 -16.11 -11.91
N GLU A 29 -18.23 -16.65 -12.51
CA GLU A 29 -19.59 -16.09 -12.37
C GLU A 29 -20.15 -16.29 -10.95
N TYR A 30 -19.66 -17.29 -10.21
CA TYR A 30 -20.13 -17.61 -8.86
C TYR A 30 -19.31 -16.95 -7.75
N CYS A 31 -17.98 -16.86 -7.89
CA CYS A 31 -17.12 -16.40 -6.82
C CYS A 31 -15.92 -15.57 -7.31
N GLY A 32 -16.00 -14.99 -8.51
CA GLY A 32 -14.96 -14.11 -9.04
C GLY A 32 -14.74 -12.85 -8.20
N ASP A 33 -15.80 -12.30 -7.61
CA ASP A 33 -15.75 -11.19 -6.67
C ASP A 33 -14.89 -11.50 -5.43
N LEU A 34 -15.14 -12.66 -4.81
CA LEU A 34 -14.37 -13.14 -3.66
C LEU A 34 -12.91 -13.39 -4.00
N ALA A 35 -12.67 -14.05 -5.14
CA ALA A 35 -11.31 -14.33 -5.62
C ALA A 35 -10.55 -13.03 -5.95
N ALA A 36 -11.24 -12.04 -6.55
CA ALA A 36 -10.64 -10.73 -6.86
C ALA A 36 -10.29 -9.95 -5.60
N VAL A 37 -11.23 -9.86 -4.63
CA VAL A 37 -10.97 -9.19 -3.35
C VAL A 37 -9.80 -9.84 -2.63
N GLY A 38 -9.75 -11.18 -2.54
CA GLY A 38 -8.64 -11.88 -1.91
C GLY A 38 -7.31 -11.69 -2.64
N THR A 39 -7.31 -11.70 -3.98
CA THR A 39 -6.10 -11.50 -4.80
C THR A 39 -5.51 -10.11 -4.62
N VAL A 40 -6.35 -9.08 -4.61
CA VAL A 40 -5.90 -7.68 -4.43
C VAL A 40 -5.51 -7.42 -2.97
N ALA A 41 -6.28 -7.95 -2.00
CA ALA A 41 -5.99 -7.77 -0.57
C ALA A 41 -4.66 -8.40 -0.15
N ASP A 42 -4.24 -9.48 -0.80
CA ASP A 42 -2.98 -10.19 -0.57
C ASP A 42 -1.81 -9.62 -1.43
N VAL A 43 -2.07 -8.51 -2.13
CA VAL A 43 -1.08 -7.78 -2.97
C VAL A 43 -0.41 -8.71 -4.00
N MET A 44 -1.19 -9.63 -4.58
CA MET A 44 -0.68 -10.55 -5.58
C MET A 44 -0.39 -9.86 -6.92
N PRO A 45 0.62 -10.33 -7.68
CA PRO A 45 0.90 -9.81 -9.02
C PRO A 45 -0.33 -9.81 -9.91
N LEU A 46 -0.71 -8.65 -10.46
CA LEU A 46 -1.85 -8.50 -11.36
C LEU A 46 -1.48 -8.82 -12.81
N THR A 47 -0.86 -9.99 -12.99
CA THR A 47 -0.43 -10.57 -14.27
C THR A 47 -1.10 -11.94 -14.48
N GLY A 48 -1.07 -12.47 -15.70
CA GLY A 48 -1.57 -13.80 -16.00
C GLY A 48 -2.99 -14.07 -15.50
N GLU A 49 -3.19 -15.19 -14.79
CA GLU A 49 -4.49 -15.60 -14.28
C GLU A 49 -5.06 -14.62 -13.23
N ASN A 50 -4.20 -14.04 -12.36
CA ASN A 50 -4.65 -13.06 -11.36
C ASN A 50 -5.28 -11.83 -12.02
N ARG A 51 -4.68 -11.33 -13.11
CA ARG A 51 -5.26 -10.22 -13.87
C ARG A 51 -6.64 -10.55 -14.42
N THR A 52 -6.82 -11.76 -14.96
CA THR A 52 -8.10 -12.24 -15.48
C THR A 52 -9.14 -12.34 -14.37
N ILE A 53 -8.80 -12.95 -13.24
CA ILE A 53 -9.65 -13.09 -12.04
C ILE A 53 -10.08 -11.70 -11.54
N VAL A 54 -9.13 -10.79 -11.34
CA VAL A 54 -9.43 -9.45 -10.81
C VAL A 54 -10.27 -8.64 -11.79
N LYS A 55 -9.98 -8.71 -13.09
CA LYS A 55 -10.76 -8.00 -14.11
C LYS A 55 -12.22 -8.48 -14.17
N ALA A 56 -12.45 -9.78 -14.06
CA ALA A 56 -13.79 -10.36 -14.02
C ALA A 56 -14.50 -10.05 -12.71
N GLY A 57 -13.82 -10.28 -11.58
CA GLY A 57 -14.37 -10.09 -10.25
C GLY A 57 -14.70 -8.62 -9.91
N LEU A 58 -13.95 -7.64 -10.43
CA LEU A 58 -14.31 -6.22 -10.29
C LEU A 58 -15.65 -5.89 -10.94
N ARG A 59 -15.94 -6.47 -12.10
CA ARG A 59 -17.23 -6.29 -12.79
C ARG A 59 -18.37 -6.94 -12.02
N GLN A 60 -18.10 -8.10 -11.44
CA GLN A 60 -19.07 -8.81 -10.59
C GLN A 60 -19.29 -8.05 -9.29
N LEU A 61 -18.24 -7.60 -8.61
CA LEU A 61 -18.32 -6.83 -7.38
C LEU A 61 -19.11 -5.53 -7.55
N GLN A 62 -18.97 -4.85 -8.68
CA GLN A 62 -19.72 -3.64 -8.99
C GLN A 62 -21.24 -3.89 -9.09
N ASN A 63 -21.66 -5.09 -9.49
CA ASN A 63 -23.04 -5.49 -9.67
C ASN A 63 -23.39 -6.67 -8.76
N THR A 64 -22.75 -6.78 -7.62
CA THR A 64 -22.93 -7.89 -6.69
C THR A 64 -24.34 -7.88 -6.09
N ASP A 65 -24.91 -9.05 -5.91
CA ASP A 65 -26.14 -9.30 -5.16
C ASP A 65 -25.88 -9.91 -3.78
N ARG A 66 -24.59 -10.06 -3.39
CA ARG A 66 -24.22 -10.54 -2.06
C ARG A 66 -24.47 -9.45 -1.01
N PRO A 67 -25.41 -9.67 -0.04
CA PRO A 67 -25.75 -8.65 0.95
C PRO A 67 -24.51 -8.08 1.67
N GLY A 68 -23.53 -8.94 2.00
CA GLY A 68 -22.30 -8.49 2.68
C GLY A 68 -21.46 -7.53 1.86
N PHE A 69 -21.32 -7.76 0.55
CA PHE A 69 -20.58 -6.81 -0.31
C PHE A 69 -21.41 -5.57 -0.65
N CYS A 70 -22.73 -5.70 -0.83
CA CYS A 70 -23.60 -4.54 -1.00
C CYS A 70 -23.47 -3.59 0.20
N ALA A 71 -23.61 -4.09 1.43
CA ALA A 71 -23.47 -3.32 2.65
C ALA A 71 -22.07 -2.70 2.78
N LEU A 72 -21.00 -3.44 2.44
CA LEU A 72 -19.64 -2.93 2.51
C LEU A 72 -19.37 -1.84 1.47
N LEU A 73 -19.92 -1.96 0.26
CA LEU A 73 -19.81 -0.92 -0.79
C LEU A 73 -20.57 0.34 -0.41
N GLU A 74 -21.73 0.24 0.22
CA GLU A 74 -22.46 1.38 0.77
C GLU A 74 -21.67 2.07 1.88
N GLU A 75 -21.16 1.30 2.83
CA GLU A 75 -20.36 1.78 3.96
C GLU A 75 -19.13 2.57 3.53
N VAL A 76 -18.50 2.18 2.42
CA VAL A 76 -17.33 2.89 1.88
C VAL A 76 -17.69 3.95 0.81
N GLY A 77 -18.99 4.19 0.56
CA GLY A 77 -19.47 5.19 -0.39
C GLY A 77 -19.20 4.83 -1.86
N LEU A 78 -19.12 3.54 -2.19
CA LEU A 78 -18.88 3.02 -3.54
C LEU A 78 -20.14 2.42 -4.19
N ALA A 79 -21.28 2.36 -3.51
CA ALA A 79 -22.53 1.89 -4.09
C ALA A 79 -22.88 2.67 -5.35
N GLY A 80 -23.18 1.95 -6.43
CA GLY A 80 -23.50 2.53 -7.74
C GLY A 80 -22.35 3.21 -8.48
N LYS A 81 -21.12 3.11 -7.99
CA LYS A 81 -19.91 3.67 -8.63
C LYS A 81 -19.02 2.57 -9.22
N PRO A 82 -18.19 2.87 -10.22
CA PRO A 82 -17.19 1.93 -10.70
C PRO A 82 -16.25 1.50 -9.57
N VAL A 83 -16.07 0.17 -9.41
CA VAL A 83 -15.16 -0.40 -8.43
C VAL A 83 -13.84 -0.77 -9.11
N THR A 84 -12.73 -0.30 -8.54
CA THR A 84 -11.37 -0.53 -9.04
C THR A 84 -10.56 -1.39 -8.08
N ALA A 85 -9.41 -1.92 -8.53
CA ALA A 85 -8.48 -2.60 -7.64
C ALA A 85 -7.96 -1.67 -6.53
N GLU A 86 -7.80 -0.38 -6.80
CA GLU A 86 -7.44 0.63 -5.81
C GLU A 86 -8.52 0.76 -4.71
N ASN A 87 -9.80 0.73 -5.09
CA ASN A 87 -10.89 0.71 -4.11
C ASN A 87 -10.85 -0.54 -3.21
N ILE A 88 -10.53 -1.70 -3.79
CA ILE A 88 -10.31 -2.90 -2.97
C ILE A 88 -9.15 -2.67 -2.01
N SER A 89 -8.00 -2.21 -2.50
CA SER A 89 -6.78 -2.06 -1.69
C SER A 89 -6.92 -1.06 -0.55
N TYR A 90 -7.62 0.06 -0.76
CA TYR A 90 -7.64 1.17 0.20
C TYR A 90 -8.98 1.34 0.95
N ALA A 91 -10.07 0.77 0.46
CA ALA A 91 -11.37 0.90 1.11
C ALA A 91 -11.92 -0.45 1.61
N ILE A 92 -11.94 -1.50 0.80
CA ILE A 92 -12.59 -2.77 1.12
C ILE A 92 -11.66 -3.67 1.95
N ALA A 93 -10.48 -4.01 1.42
CA ALA A 93 -9.55 -4.92 2.05
C ALA A 93 -9.06 -4.48 3.45
N PRO A 94 -8.81 -3.19 3.73
CA PRO A 94 -8.42 -2.75 5.07
C PRO A 94 -9.46 -3.09 6.15
N ARG A 95 -10.77 -3.01 5.85
CA ARG A 95 -11.86 -3.36 6.78
C ARG A 95 -11.90 -4.86 7.06
N ILE A 96 -11.79 -5.66 6.02
CA ILE A 96 -11.73 -7.12 6.12
C ILE A 96 -10.49 -7.55 6.92
N ASN A 97 -9.33 -6.99 6.60
CA ASN A 97 -8.06 -7.32 7.23
C ASN A 97 -7.97 -6.85 8.68
N ALA A 98 -8.61 -5.72 9.03
CA ALA A 98 -8.61 -5.19 10.39
C ALA A 98 -9.22 -6.16 11.39
N ALA A 99 -10.25 -6.92 11.02
CA ALA A 99 -10.86 -7.93 11.87
C ALA A 99 -9.82 -8.95 12.38
N GLY A 100 -9.02 -9.53 11.50
CA GLY A 100 -8.00 -10.51 11.88
C GLY A 100 -6.77 -9.92 12.58
N ARG A 101 -6.59 -8.58 12.56
CA ARG A 101 -5.51 -7.90 13.24
C ARG A 101 -5.87 -7.48 14.67
N MET A 102 -7.10 -7.00 14.87
CA MET A 102 -7.56 -6.38 16.12
C MET A 102 -8.39 -7.32 16.99
N ASP A 103 -9.14 -8.24 16.35
CA ASP A 103 -10.07 -9.15 17.03
C ASP A 103 -10.05 -10.54 16.35
N SER A 104 -11.08 -10.86 15.63
CA SER A 104 -11.26 -12.16 14.97
C SER A 104 -11.66 -12.01 13.52
N ALA A 105 -10.96 -12.72 12.63
CA ALA A 105 -11.32 -12.81 11.22
C ALA A 105 -12.75 -13.39 10.98
N VAL A 106 -13.36 -14.00 12.00
CA VAL A 106 -14.72 -14.55 11.94
C VAL A 106 -15.75 -13.47 11.60
N THR A 107 -15.60 -12.23 12.10
CA THR A 107 -16.52 -11.14 11.78
C THR A 107 -16.52 -10.84 10.27
N ALA A 108 -15.35 -10.81 9.65
CA ALA A 108 -15.23 -10.60 8.20
C ALA A 108 -15.80 -11.79 7.41
N LEU A 109 -15.58 -13.02 7.87
CA LEU A 109 -16.17 -14.22 7.26
C LEU A 109 -17.70 -14.19 7.36
N GLN A 110 -18.25 -13.81 8.51
CA GLN A 110 -19.69 -13.67 8.69
C GLN A 110 -20.30 -12.65 7.73
N LEU A 111 -19.64 -11.51 7.50
CA LEU A 111 -20.10 -10.53 6.51
C LEU A 111 -20.16 -11.14 5.11
N VAL A 112 -19.08 -11.79 4.68
CA VAL A 112 -18.97 -12.34 3.32
C VAL A 112 -19.99 -13.44 3.05
N LEU A 113 -20.37 -14.22 4.09
CA LEU A 113 -21.34 -15.30 4.03
C LEU A 113 -22.76 -14.86 4.41
N CYS A 114 -23.00 -13.59 4.72
CA CYS A 114 -24.30 -13.11 5.18
C CYS A 114 -25.30 -13.10 4.03
N GLU A 115 -26.49 -13.68 4.29
CA GLU A 115 -27.63 -13.68 3.36
C GLU A 115 -28.73 -12.70 3.78
N ASP A 116 -28.63 -12.14 4.99
CA ASP A 116 -29.58 -11.19 5.56
C ASP A 116 -29.05 -9.77 5.40
N GLU A 117 -29.83 -8.89 4.77
CA GLU A 117 -29.42 -7.53 4.44
C GLU A 117 -29.20 -6.66 5.68
N ASP A 118 -30.10 -6.71 6.67
CA ASP A 118 -29.98 -5.92 7.90
C ASP A 118 -28.76 -6.36 8.70
N ARG A 119 -28.54 -7.65 8.80
CA ARG A 119 -27.37 -8.21 9.45
C ARG A 119 -26.07 -7.87 8.73
N ALA A 120 -26.07 -7.82 7.40
CA ALA A 120 -24.93 -7.43 6.60
C ALA A 120 -24.54 -5.96 6.88
N VAL A 121 -25.50 -5.07 7.00
CA VAL A 121 -25.26 -3.65 7.37
C VAL A 121 -24.60 -3.55 8.75
N GLU A 122 -25.13 -4.27 9.77
CA GLU A 122 -24.52 -4.29 11.10
C GLU A 122 -23.05 -4.76 11.07
N LEU A 123 -22.77 -5.84 10.31
CA LEU A 123 -21.43 -6.39 10.18
C LEU A 123 -20.47 -5.46 9.43
N ALA A 124 -20.95 -4.76 8.37
CA ALA A 124 -20.16 -3.79 7.63
C ALA A 124 -19.77 -2.60 8.52
N HIS A 125 -20.72 -2.06 9.30
CA HIS A 125 -20.42 -1.01 10.29
C HIS A 125 -19.40 -1.48 11.32
N LYS A 126 -19.59 -2.68 11.89
CA LYS A 126 -18.64 -3.26 12.85
C LYS A 126 -17.23 -3.38 12.28
N LEU A 127 -17.08 -3.80 11.03
CA LEU A 127 -15.77 -3.88 10.37
C LEU A 127 -15.16 -2.49 10.14
N SER A 128 -15.98 -1.48 9.84
CA SER A 128 -15.53 -0.08 9.75
C SER A 128 -15.02 0.44 11.09
N ASP A 129 -15.73 0.18 12.18
CA ASP A 129 -15.31 0.56 13.53
C ASP A 129 -13.99 -0.10 13.93
N ILE A 130 -13.85 -1.40 13.68
CA ILE A 130 -12.60 -2.14 13.92
C ILE A 130 -11.45 -1.54 13.10
N ASN A 131 -11.71 -1.14 11.83
CA ASN A 131 -10.68 -0.52 11.00
C ASN A 131 -10.32 0.89 11.49
N ILE A 132 -11.27 1.67 12.01
CA ILE A 132 -10.99 2.97 12.65
C ILE A 132 -10.10 2.76 13.87
N GLN A 133 -10.46 1.85 14.76
CA GLN A 133 -9.64 1.51 15.93
C GLN A 133 -8.23 1.06 15.55
N ARG A 134 -8.09 0.24 14.51
CA ARG A 134 -6.79 -0.16 13.99
C ARG A 134 -5.98 1.06 13.50
N GLN A 135 -6.62 2.04 12.81
CA GLN A 135 -5.96 3.25 12.34
C GLN A 135 -5.52 4.16 13.50
N GLU A 136 -6.34 4.30 14.53
CA GLU A 136 -6.00 5.05 15.75
C GLU A 136 -4.80 4.42 16.45
N THR A 137 -4.84 3.10 16.70
CA THR A 137 -3.71 2.35 17.28
C THR A 137 -2.44 2.48 16.43
N GLU A 138 -2.57 2.44 15.10
CA GLU A 138 -1.44 2.63 14.18
C GLU A 138 -0.83 4.04 14.32
N MET A 139 -1.67 5.09 14.39
CA MET A 139 -1.18 6.47 14.56
C MET A 139 -0.48 6.67 15.90
N GLU A 140 -0.99 6.07 16.98
CA GLU A 140 -0.36 6.13 18.29
C GLU A 140 1.03 5.48 18.28
N ILE A 141 1.16 4.29 17.68
CA ILE A 141 2.46 3.59 17.59
C ILE A 141 3.42 4.36 16.67
N VAL A 142 2.95 4.89 15.53
CA VAL A 142 3.78 5.72 14.64
C VAL A 142 4.30 6.96 15.37
N LYS A 143 3.45 7.62 16.15
CA LYS A 143 3.86 8.78 16.96
C LYS A 143 4.90 8.40 18.00
N ALA A 144 4.68 7.33 18.76
CA ALA A 144 5.64 6.84 19.75
C ALA A 144 6.97 6.42 19.10
N ALA A 145 6.93 5.77 17.93
CA ALA A 145 8.11 5.42 17.16
C ALA A 145 8.89 6.67 16.69
N GLN A 146 8.16 7.73 16.28
CA GLN A 146 8.79 8.99 15.88
C GLN A 146 9.44 9.69 17.08
N GLU A 147 8.78 9.73 18.23
CA GLU A 147 9.33 10.29 19.47
C GLU A 147 10.64 9.57 19.88
N LEU A 148 10.72 8.24 19.71
CA LEU A 148 11.96 7.48 19.93
C LEU A 148 13.05 7.87 18.94
N LEU A 149 12.72 8.06 17.65
CA LEU A 149 13.69 8.48 16.64
C LEU A 149 14.17 9.92 16.85
N ASP A 150 13.30 10.81 17.36
CA ASP A 150 13.66 12.19 17.69
C ASP A 150 14.53 12.27 18.94
N ALA A 151 14.32 11.36 19.90
CA ALA A 151 15.12 11.25 21.13
C ALA A 151 16.49 10.61 20.88
N GLU A 152 16.58 9.68 19.93
CA GLU A 152 17.80 8.96 19.56
C GLU A 152 18.05 9.07 18.03
N PRO A 153 18.46 10.27 17.53
CA PRO A 153 18.62 10.50 16.07
C PRO A 153 19.62 9.56 15.41
N GLU A 154 20.57 9.01 16.15
CA GLU A 154 21.54 8.02 15.67
C GLU A 154 20.87 6.73 15.17
N ARG A 155 19.62 6.44 15.56
CA ARG A 155 18.87 5.31 15.01
C ARG A 155 18.52 5.51 13.55
N LEU A 156 18.41 6.75 13.07
CA LEU A 156 18.21 7.06 11.65
C LEU A 156 19.48 6.80 10.81
N GLU A 157 20.65 6.69 11.44
CA GLU A 157 21.90 6.30 10.81
C GLU A 157 22.03 4.79 10.64
N ASP A 158 21.26 4.01 11.43
CA ASP A 158 21.23 2.56 11.35
C ASP A 158 20.84 2.08 9.95
N ARG A 159 21.48 1.03 9.46
CA ARG A 159 21.13 0.37 8.18
C ARG A 159 19.84 -0.44 8.30
N VAL A 160 19.60 -0.99 9.47
CA VAL A 160 18.36 -1.66 9.86
C VAL A 160 17.86 -0.96 11.11
N ILE A 161 16.75 -0.26 11.00
CA ILE A 161 16.14 0.46 12.12
C ILE A 161 15.38 -0.56 12.97
N LEU A 162 15.79 -0.74 14.22
CA LEU A 162 15.09 -1.55 15.21
C LEU A 162 14.48 -0.65 16.26
N LEU A 163 13.14 -0.67 16.37
CA LEU A 163 12.37 0.08 17.36
C LEU A 163 11.58 -0.89 18.25
N TRP A 164 11.46 -0.57 19.50
CA TRP A 164 10.63 -1.35 20.43
C TRP A 164 9.92 -0.46 21.44
N GLY A 165 8.76 -0.93 21.85
CA GLY A 165 7.95 -0.26 22.87
C GLY A 165 7.06 -1.27 23.59
N ARG A 166 6.60 -0.88 24.77
CA ARG A 166 5.64 -1.67 25.56
C ARG A 166 4.22 -1.38 25.09
N ASP A 167 3.39 -2.39 25.19
CA ASP A 167 1.94 -2.32 24.88
C ASP A 167 1.58 -1.93 23.44
N TRP A 168 2.54 -2.00 22.50
CA TRP A 168 2.25 -1.83 21.08
C TRP A 168 1.49 -3.05 20.56
N HIS A 169 0.38 -2.80 19.87
CA HIS A 169 -0.49 -3.90 19.42
C HIS A 169 0.22 -4.79 18.39
N PRO A 170 0.41 -6.12 18.66
CA PRO A 170 1.18 -7.00 17.77
C PRO A 170 0.61 -7.12 16.36
N GLY A 171 -0.72 -7.00 16.19
CA GLY A 171 -1.40 -7.04 14.89
C GLY A 171 -1.16 -5.80 14.02
N VAL A 172 -0.64 -4.70 14.62
CA VAL A 172 -0.49 -3.39 13.98
C VAL A 172 0.97 -3.04 13.68
N ILE A 173 1.93 -3.51 14.50
CA ILE A 173 3.37 -3.18 14.34
C ILE A 173 3.92 -3.45 12.93
N GLY A 174 3.39 -4.44 12.21
CA GLY A 174 3.82 -4.73 10.84
C GLY A 174 3.39 -3.64 9.85
N ILE A 175 2.27 -2.94 10.09
CA ILE A 175 1.82 -1.80 9.28
C ILE A 175 2.72 -0.60 9.58
N VAL A 176 3.01 -0.38 10.86
CA VAL A 176 3.94 0.67 11.31
C VAL A 176 5.33 0.48 10.69
N ALA A 177 5.85 -0.75 10.68
CA ALA A 177 7.12 -1.06 10.03
C ALA A 177 7.10 -0.69 8.53
N SER A 178 6.01 -1.00 7.80
CA SER A 178 5.87 -0.60 6.40
C SER A 178 5.92 0.91 6.20
N ARG A 179 5.18 1.68 7.01
CA ARG A 179 5.18 3.16 6.93
C ARG A 179 6.56 3.76 7.23
N LEU A 180 7.27 3.19 8.19
CA LEU A 180 8.62 3.65 8.52
C LEU A 180 9.61 3.32 7.40
N VAL A 181 9.49 2.17 6.73
CA VAL A 181 10.27 1.84 5.53
C VAL A 181 10.01 2.85 4.42
N GLU A 182 8.76 3.18 4.12
CA GLU A 182 8.40 4.19 3.12
C GLU A 182 9.00 5.56 3.45
N LYS A 183 9.00 5.94 4.73
CA LYS A 183 9.54 7.23 5.19
C LYS A 183 11.06 7.30 5.18
N THR A 184 11.73 6.19 5.55
CA THR A 184 13.19 6.19 5.80
C THR A 184 14.00 5.60 4.65
N GLY A 185 13.35 4.84 3.73
CA GLY A 185 14.05 4.10 2.68
C GLY A 185 14.95 2.97 3.22
N ARG A 186 14.73 2.52 4.45
CA ARG A 186 15.57 1.51 5.13
C ARG A 186 14.73 0.34 5.65
N PRO A 187 15.30 -0.85 5.80
CA PRO A 187 14.66 -1.94 6.52
C PRO A 187 14.33 -1.52 7.96
N VAL A 188 13.11 -1.83 8.39
CA VAL A 188 12.62 -1.50 9.74
C VAL A 188 12.05 -2.73 10.41
N ILE A 189 12.39 -2.93 11.67
CA ILE A 189 11.79 -3.94 12.56
C ILE A 189 11.15 -3.19 13.72
N VAL A 190 9.86 -3.43 13.96
CA VAL A 190 9.11 -2.88 15.11
C VAL A 190 8.76 -4.03 16.04
N VAL A 191 9.08 -3.88 17.31
CA VAL A 191 8.89 -4.91 18.34
C VAL A 191 7.94 -4.41 19.42
N SER A 192 6.91 -5.18 19.72
CA SER A 192 6.04 -5.01 20.87
C SER A 192 6.53 -5.88 22.00
N VAL A 193 6.83 -5.30 23.15
CA VAL A 193 7.30 -6.00 24.36
C VAL A 193 6.14 -6.12 25.35
N ASP A 194 5.88 -7.33 25.81
CA ASP A 194 4.85 -7.62 26.80
C ASP A 194 5.33 -7.40 28.25
N GLU A 195 4.45 -7.60 29.23
CA GLU A 195 4.73 -7.46 30.67
C GLU A 195 5.77 -8.46 31.21
N HIS A 196 6.00 -9.54 30.47
CA HIS A 196 6.98 -10.58 30.82
C HIS A 196 8.35 -10.33 30.18
N GLY A 197 8.51 -9.25 29.42
CA GLY A 197 9.74 -8.92 28.69
C GLY A 197 9.95 -9.79 27.45
N GLU A 198 8.88 -10.42 26.91
CA GLU A 198 8.94 -11.09 25.61
C GLU A 198 8.50 -10.13 24.50
N GLY A 199 9.38 -9.91 23.54
CA GLY A 199 9.14 -9.06 22.38
C GLY A 199 8.65 -9.87 21.17
N LYS A 200 7.55 -9.41 20.54
CA LYS A 200 7.09 -9.87 19.23
C LYS A 200 7.39 -8.81 18.19
N GLY A 201 8.23 -9.12 17.21
CA GLY A 201 8.68 -8.20 16.17
C GLY A 201 8.09 -8.51 14.80
N SER A 202 7.83 -7.44 14.05
CA SER A 202 7.48 -7.51 12.65
C SER A 202 8.40 -6.57 11.86
N GLY A 203 9.09 -7.12 10.87
CA GLY A 203 10.02 -6.38 10.01
C GLY A 203 9.51 -6.25 8.59
N ARG A 204 9.90 -5.13 7.97
CA ARG A 204 9.71 -4.85 6.55
C ARG A 204 11.03 -4.38 5.95
N SER A 205 11.22 -4.67 4.68
CA SER A 205 12.48 -4.43 3.98
C SER A 205 12.31 -3.52 2.78
N VAL A 206 13.44 -3.17 2.19
CA VAL A 206 13.55 -2.48 0.90
C VAL A 206 14.08 -3.45 -0.16
N GLN A 207 13.86 -3.12 -1.42
CA GLN A 207 14.39 -3.92 -2.53
C GLN A 207 15.91 -4.05 -2.42
N GLY A 208 16.42 -5.25 -2.68
CA GLY A 208 17.86 -5.53 -2.60
C GLY A 208 18.37 -5.88 -1.20
N PHE A 209 17.57 -5.79 -0.13
CA PHE A 209 17.96 -6.17 1.22
C PHE A 209 17.21 -7.42 1.70
N ASN A 210 17.94 -8.48 2.03
CA ASN A 210 17.35 -9.72 2.56
C ASN A 210 17.20 -9.67 4.09
N LEU A 211 16.04 -9.19 4.54
CA LEU A 211 15.73 -9.04 5.96
C LEU A 211 15.73 -10.39 6.71
N HIS A 212 15.24 -11.46 6.07
CA HIS A 212 15.24 -12.79 6.68
C HIS A 212 16.66 -13.29 6.95
N ALA A 213 17.58 -13.15 5.99
CA ALA A 213 18.97 -13.54 6.18
C ALA A 213 19.66 -12.70 7.27
N CYS A 214 19.34 -11.40 7.33
CA CYS A 214 19.84 -10.52 8.38
C CYS A 214 19.37 -10.96 9.76
N ILE A 215 18.09 -11.26 9.95
CA ILE A 215 17.53 -11.76 11.22
C ILE A 215 18.12 -13.14 11.56
N ALA A 216 18.24 -14.04 10.59
CA ALA A 216 18.80 -15.37 10.78
C ALA A 216 20.26 -15.34 11.30
N SER A 217 21.03 -14.32 10.94
CA SER A 217 22.40 -14.14 11.46
C SER A 217 22.50 -13.92 12.97
N CYS A 218 21.36 -13.64 13.61
CA CYS A 218 21.21 -13.37 15.03
C CYS A 218 20.35 -14.44 15.75
N GLU A 219 20.22 -15.64 15.18
CA GLU A 219 19.31 -16.69 15.68
C GLU A 219 19.51 -17.04 17.16
N ASP A 220 20.75 -16.96 17.64
CA ASP A 220 21.11 -17.23 19.04
C ASP A 220 20.53 -16.23 20.07
N LEU A 221 20.13 -15.04 19.61
CA LEU A 221 19.44 -14.02 20.43
C LEU A 221 17.92 -14.15 20.39
N LEU A 222 17.39 -14.95 19.47
CA LEU A 222 15.96 -15.01 19.16
C LEU A 222 15.31 -16.25 19.76
N LEU A 223 14.05 -16.11 20.18
CA LEU A 223 13.22 -17.25 20.57
C LEU A 223 12.63 -17.96 19.35
N ARG A 224 12.20 -17.17 18.35
CA ARG A 224 11.66 -17.62 17.05
C ARG A 224 11.89 -16.56 15.98
N PHE A 225 12.02 -16.98 14.76
CA PHE A 225 11.97 -16.08 13.60
C PHE A 225 11.48 -16.82 12.36
N GLY A 226 11.03 -16.08 11.36
CA GLY A 226 10.60 -16.62 10.07
C GLY A 226 10.11 -15.53 9.13
N GLY A 227 10.00 -15.87 7.85
CA GLY A 227 9.54 -14.94 6.83
C GLY A 227 10.33 -15.05 5.52
N HIS A 228 10.38 -13.95 4.79
CA HIS A 228 11.01 -13.84 3.48
C HIS A 228 11.89 -12.59 3.42
N ALA A 229 12.58 -12.38 2.30
CA ALA A 229 13.48 -11.23 2.13
C ALA A 229 12.82 -9.88 2.42
N MET A 230 11.55 -9.68 2.03
CA MET A 230 10.84 -8.40 2.16
C MET A 230 10.06 -8.22 3.47
N ALA A 231 9.71 -9.32 4.15
CA ALA A 231 8.94 -9.27 5.39
C ALA A 231 9.27 -10.46 6.28
N ALA A 232 9.57 -10.20 7.55
CA ALA A 232 9.90 -11.24 8.50
C ALA A 232 9.34 -10.90 9.89
N GLY A 233 9.07 -11.96 10.67
CA GLY A 233 8.67 -11.86 12.07
C GLY A 233 9.71 -12.50 12.98
N LEU A 234 9.77 -12.04 14.21
CA LEU A 234 10.64 -12.60 15.23
C LEU A 234 10.01 -12.51 16.62
N SER A 235 10.51 -13.35 17.54
CA SER A 235 10.31 -13.20 18.98
C SER A 235 11.67 -13.14 19.65
N VAL A 236 11.81 -12.25 20.64
CA VAL A 236 13.08 -11.94 21.28
C VAL A 236 12.84 -11.52 22.75
N ARG A 237 13.79 -11.75 23.65
CA ARG A 237 13.74 -11.18 25.01
C ARG A 237 14.13 -9.71 24.98
N GLU A 238 13.47 -8.88 25.78
CA GLU A 238 13.72 -7.43 25.87
C GLU A 238 15.20 -7.13 26.14
N GLU A 239 15.85 -7.90 27.02
CA GLU A 239 17.26 -7.77 27.37
C GLU A 239 18.22 -7.95 26.16
N ASN A 240 17.79 -8.69 25.14
CA ASN A 240 18.59 -8.94 23.93
C ASN A 240 18.41 -7.86 22.85
N LEU A 241 17.45 -6.95 22.95
CA LEU A 241 17.14 -5.97 21.92
C LEU A 241 18.31 -5.02 21.57
N PRO A 242 19.07 -4.50 22.55
CA PRO A 242 20.24 -3.67 22.25
C PRO A 242 21.32 -4.42 21.47
N GLU A 243 21.60 -5.66 21.85
CA GLU A 243 22.60 -6.50 21.17
C GLU A 243 22.08 -6.92 19.79
N LEU A 244 20.81 -7.23 19.66
CA LEU A 244 20.18 -7.52 18.37
C LEU A 244 20.34 -6.33 17.40
N ARG A 245 20.04 -5.09 17.84
CA ARG A 245 20.24 -3.87 17.03
C ARG A 245 21.67 -3.78 16.53
N ARG A 246 22.65 -3.94 17.41
CA ARG A 246 24.08 -3.88 17.07
C ARG A 246 24.44 -4.91 15.97
N ARG A 247 24.07 -6.17 16.19
CA ARG A 247 24.43 -7.28 15.28
C ARG A 247 23.72 -7.19 13.92
N LEU A 248 22.44 -6.80 13.88
CA LEU A 248 21.73 -6.56 12.63
C LEU A 248 22.44 -5.51 11.79
N ASN A 249 22.91 -4.42 12.41
CA ASN A 249 23.62 -3.35 11.72
C ASN A 249 25.03 -3.73 11.29
N GLU A 250 25.74 -4.53 12.06
CA GLU A 250 27.05 -5.10 11.68
C GLU A 250 26.91 -6.03 10.49
N TRP A 251 25.90 -6.91 10.50
CA TRP A 251 25.61 -7.78 9.36
C TRP A 251 25.28 -6.96 8.11
N ALA A 252 24.40 -5.98 8.25
CA ALA A 252 23.98 -5.11 7.16
C ALA A 252 25.16 -4.30 6.57
N ALA A 253 26.08 -3.83 7.42
CA ALA A 253 27.27 -3.10 6.97
C ALA A 253 28.22 -3.99 6.14
N ARG A 254 28.30 -5.29 6.47
CA ARG A 254 29.16 -6.24 5.79
C ARG A 254 28.54 -6.77 4.49
N GLU A 255 27.27 -7.19 4.54
CA GLU A 255 26.62 -7.90 3.43
C GLU A 255 25.90 -6.94 2.46
N CYS A 256 25.48 -5.77 2.93
CA CYS A 256 24.78 -4.78 2.14
C CYS A 256 25.33 -3.37 2.41
N PRO A 257 26.57 -3.09 1.99
CA PRO A 257 27.25 -1.82 2.29
C PRO A 257 26.57 -0.60 1.68
N VAL A 258 25.78 -0.80 0.62
CA VAL A 258 25.02 0.27 -0.06
C VAL A 258 23.56 -0.18 -0.17
N LEU A 259 22.66 0.58 0.45
CA LEU A 259 21.24 0.48 0.18
C LEU A 259 20.94 1.36 -1.04
N VAL A 260 20.65 0.72 -2.16
CA VAL A 260 20.32 1.44 -3.40
C VAL A 260 18.79 1.58 -3.46
N THR A 261 18.31 2.81 -3.45
CA THR A 261 16.92 3.08 -3.82
C THR A 261 16.80 2.90 -5.33
N PRO A 262 15.97 1.99 -5.83
CA PRO A 262 15.76 1.85 -7.25
C PRO A 262 15.31 3.19 -7.85
N PRO A 263 15.83 3.58 -9.02
CA PRO A 263 15.34 4.78 -9.70
C PRO A 263 13.87 4.59 -10.07
N LEU A 264 13.08 5.66 -9.98
CA LEU A 264 11.73 5.67 -10.49
C LEU A 264 11.76 5.67 -12.02
N GLU A 265 11.29 4.60 -12.64
CA GLU A 265 11.18 4.50 -14.09
C GLU A 265 9.93 5.24 -14.58
N CYS A 266 10.09 6.10 -15.58
CA CYS A 266 8.97 6.77 -16.26
C CYS A 266 8.74 6.11 -17.62
N ASP A 267 7.49 5.76 -17.91
CA ASP A 267 7.13 5.09 -19.17
C ASP A 267 7.24 6.03 -20.38
N LEU A 268 6.96 7.31 -20.19
CA LEU A 268 6.96 8.29 -21.28
C LEU A 268 7.15 9.72 -20.77
N SER A 269 7.95 10.53 -21.46
CA SER A 269 7.93 11.99 -21.31
C SER A 269 6.75 12.60 -22.05
N ILE A 270 6.03 13.51 -21.38
CA ILE A 270 4.78 14.10 -21.90
C ILE A 270 4.84 15.63 -21.98
N HIS A 271 4.02 16.17 -22.89
CA HIS A 271 3.69 17.58 -22.96
C HIS A 271 2.20 17.79 -22.66
N LEU A 272 1.88 18.69 -21.72
CA LEU A 272 0.50 18.90 -21.25
C LEU A 272 -0.46 19.34 -22.37
N ASP A 273 0.01 20.11 -23.35
CA ASP A 273 -0.79 20.55 -24.49
C ASP A 273 -1.22 19.42 -25.43
N ARG A 274 -0.57 18.24 -25.33
CA ARG A 274 -0.88 17.06 -26.14
C ARG A 274 -1.72 16.01 -25.39
N ILE A 275 -1.93 16.21 -24.09
CA ILE A 275 -2.69 15.26 -23.28
C ILE A 275 -4.16 15.68 -23.25
N THR A 276 -5.04 14.75 -23.60
CA THR A 276 -6.48 14.93 -23.59
C THR A 276 -7.16 13.98 -22.61
N VAL A 277 -8.37 14.34 -22.15
CA VAL A 277 -9.20 13.45 -21.33
C VAL A 277 -9.38 12.09 -22.01
N GLU A 278 -9.61 12.09 -23.33
CA GLU A 278 -9.78 10.87 -24.12
C GLU A 278 -8.53 9.99 -24.09
N SER A 279 -7.32 10.58 -24.25
CA SER A 279 -6.07 9.81 -24.22
C SER A 279 -5.82 9.19 -22.86
N VAL A 280 -6.16 9.88 -21.76
CA VAL A 280 -6.00 9.35 -20.40
C VAL A 280 -7.04 8.26 -20.10
N ARG A 281 -8.30 8.43 -20.54
CA ARG A 281 -9.30 7.36 -20.40
C ARG A 281 -8.90 6.06 -21.10
N ARG A 282 -8.13 6.12 -22.20
CA ARG A 282 -7.64 4.91 -22.86
C ARG A 282 -6.67 4.11 -22.02
N LEU A 283 -6.02 4.71 -21.02
CA LEU A 283 -5.17 4.00 -20.07
C LEU A 283 -5.97 2.98 -19.23
N ASP A 284 -7.28 3.18 -19.06
CA ASP A 284 -8.16 2.23 -18.36
C ASP A 284 -8.17 0.83 -19.01
N GLN A 285 -7.75 0.72 -20.28
CA GLN A 285 -7.58 -0.58 -20.95
C GLN A 285 -6.43 -1.41 -20.36
N LEU A 286 -5.47 -0.74 -19.71
CA LEU A 286 -4.35 -1.37 -19.02
C LEU A 286 -4.73 -1.84 -17.61
N ALA A 287 -5.84 -1.36 -17.05
CA ALA A 287 -6.35 -1.78 -15.75
C ALA A 287 -6.74 -3.28 -15.73
N PRO A 288 -6.81 -3.93 -14.57
CA PRO A 288 -6.59 -3.39 -13.21
C PRO A 288 -5.11 -3.14 -12.90
N TYR A 289 -4.83 -2.00 -12.27
CA TYR A 289 -3.50 -1.65 -11.80
C TYR A 289 -3.24 -2.22 -10.39
N GLY A 290 -1.98 -2.55 -10.11
CA GLY A 290 -1.53 -3.10 -8.82
C GLY A 290 -0.13 -3.68 -8.92
N ALA A 291 0.18 -4.66 -8.06
CA ALA A 291 1.49 -5.31 -8.06
C ALA A 291 1.84 -5.91 -9.44
N GLU A 292 3.04 -5.68 -9.93
CA GLU A 292 3.58 -6.07 -11.26
C GLU A 292 2.76 -5.59 -12.48
N ASN A 293 1.76 -4.75 -12.26
CA ASN A 293 1.07 -4.00 -13.31
C ASN A 293 0.75 -2.58 -12.79
N PRO A 294 1.78 -1.76 -12.52
CA PRO A 294 1.59 -0.42 -12.00
C PRO A 294 0.85 0.49 -12.99
N ALA A 295 0.23 1.55 -12.48
CA ALA A 295 -0.28 2.61 -13.34
C ALA A 295 0.90 3.29 -14.06
N PRO A 296 0.74 3.67 -15.35
CA PRO A 296 1.80 4.33 -16.09
C PRO A 296 2.29 5.60 -15.41
N VAL A 297 3.61 5.77 -15.40
CA VAL A 297 4.30 6.93 -14.84
C VAL A 297 4.80 7.81 -15.99
N PHE A 298 4.43 9.07 -15.94
CA PHE A 298 4.79 10.06 -16.95
C PHE A 298 5.76 11.09 -16.39
N LEU A 299 6.77 11.44 -17.18
CA LEU A 299 7.67 12.53 -16.87
C LEU A 299 7.17 13.83 -17.52
N LEU A 300 6.83 14.80 -16.70
CA LEU A 300 6.49 16.17 -17.11
C LEU A 300 7.70 17.07 -16.86
N GLU A 301 8.43 17.37 -17.91
CA GLU A 301 9.66 18.16 -17.82
C GLU A 301 9.36 19.67 -17.82
N LYS A 302 10.16 20.42 -17.07
CA LYS A 302 10.17 21.90 -17.05
C LYS A 302 8.79 22.52 -16.80
N ALA A 303 8.04 21.94 -15.89
CA ALA A 303 6.77 22.49 -15.44
C ALA A 303 7.00 23.62 -14.43
N VAL A 304 6.24 24.69 -14.54
CA VAL A 304 6.25 25.79 -13.57
C VAL A 304 5.24 25.51 -12.48
N VAL A 305 5.64 25.59 -11.23
CA VAL A 305 4.74 25.55 -10.07
C VAL A 305 3.96 26.87 -10.02
N GLU A 306 2.68 26.88 -10.37
CA GLU A 306 1.82 28.09 -10.32
C GLU A 306 1.13 28.27 -8.99
N GLY A 307 1.03 27.22 -8.19
CA GLY A 307 0.39 27.30 -6.88
C GLY A 307 0.49 26.01 -6.11
N VAL A 308 0.48 26.15 -4.79
CA VAL A 308 0.51 25.05 -3.81
C VAL A 308 -0.71 25.19 -2.90
N TYR A 309 -1.52 24.16 -2.76
CA TYR A 309 -2.74 24.17 -2.01
C TYR A 309 -2.78 23.02 -1.01
N PRO A 310 -3.13 23.25 0.27
CA PRO A 310 -3.33 22.19 1.24
C PRO A 310 -4.55 21.35 0.88
N VAL A 311 -4.45 20.03 1.13
CA VAL A 311 -5.54 19.05 0.96
C VAL A 311 -5.64 18.23 2.24
N SER A 312 -6.85 17.85 2.65
CA SER A 312 -7.10 17.04 3.84
C SER A 312 -6.40 17.59 5.10
N GLU A 313 -6.73 18.85 5.45
CA GLU A 313 -6.17 19.54 6.63
C GLU A 313 -4.65 19.68 6.61
N GLY A 314 -4.07 19.81 5.40
CA GLY A 314 -2.62 19.96 5.21
C GLY A 314 -1.82 18.67 5.20
N ARG A 315 -2.45 17.50 5.33
CA ARG A 315 -1.77 16.21 5.27
C ARG A 315 -1.20 15.87 3.89
N HIS A 316 -1.69 16.55 2.86
CA HIS A 316 -1.26 16.40 1.47
C HIS A 316 -1.16 17.78 0.83
N CYS A 317 -0.44 17.89 -0.28
CA CYS A 317 -0.46 19.10 -1.08
C CYS A 317 -0.94 18.82 -2.51
N ARG A 318 -1.64 19.79 -3.07
CA ARG A 318 -2.04 19.82 -4.48
C ARG A 318 -1.30 20.96 -5.16
N LEU A 319 -0.54 20.64 -6.19
CA LEU A 319 0.18 21.62 -6.99
C LEU A 319 -0.62 21.89 -8.27
N ARG A 320 -0.58 23.15 -8.69
CA ARG A 320 -0.92 23.54 -10.05
C ARG A 320 0.37 23.65 -10.85
N LEU A 321 0.56 22.75 -11.81
CA LEU A 321 1.72 22.68 -12.68
C LEU A 321 1.35 23.19 -14.07
N ARG A 322 2.13 24.13 -14.61
CA ARG A 322 1.92 24.69 -15.95
C ARG A 322 3.11 24.34 -16.86
N GLN A 323 2.80 23.95 -18.08
CA GLN A 323 3.76 23.80 -19.16
C GLN A 323 3.20 24.46 -20.43
N GLY A 324 3.88 25.48 -20.94
CA GLY A 324 3.35 26.32 -22.01
C GLY A 324 2.03 27.00 -21.62
N ASN A 325 0.96 26.75 -22.37
CA ASN A 325 -0.38 27.30 -22.09
C ASN A 325 -1.30 26.32 -21.36
N ALA A 326 -0.86 25.08 -21.16
CA ALA A 326 -1.63 24.05 -20.47
C ALA A 326 -1.25 23.94 -19.01
N CYS A 327 -2.23 23.59 -18.15
CA CYS A 327 -2.00 23.33 -16.72
C CYS A 327 -2.76 22.08 -16.26
N ILE A 328 -2.20 21.45 -15.24
CA ILE A 328 -2.79 20.31 -14.56
C ILE A 328 -2.73 20.53 -13.04
N TYR A 329 -3.76 20.06 -12.34
CA TYR A 329 -3.67 19.90 -10.90
C TYR A 329 -3.18 18.50 -10.58
N ALA A 330 -2.14 18.42 -9.73
CA ALA A 330 -1.58 17.15 -9.31
C ALA A 330 -1.46 17.11 -7.77
N VAL A 331 -1.84 15.99 -7.17
CA VAL A 331 -1.80 15.80 -5.72
C VAL A 331 -0.54 15.00 -5.36
N TRP A 332 0.19 15.50 -4.36
CA TRP A 332 1.28 14.77 -3.72
C TRP A 332 0.80 14.29 -2.36
N PHE A 333 0.50 13.02 -2.28
CA PHE A 333 0.01 12.39 -1.07
C PHE A 333 1.14 12.26 -0.03
N GLY A 334 0.84 12.56 1.23
CA GLY A 334 1.80 12.50 2.34
C GLY A 334 2.79 13.68 2.39
N MET A 335 2.81 14.56 1.41
CA MET A 335 3.64 15.77 1.40
C MET A 335 2.87 16.93 2.05
N HIS A 336 3.37 17.42 3.17
CA HIS A 336 2.83 18.63 3.82
C HIS A 336 3.27 19.88 3.04
N PRO A 337 2.40 20.85 2.80
CA PRO A 337 2.77 22.09 2.07
C PRO A 337 3.97 22.81 2.68
N GLU A 338 4.11 22.80 4.00
CA GLU A 338 5.22 23.43 4.73
C GLU A 338 6.56 22.71 4.55
N GLN A 339 6.53 21.44 4.16
CA GLN A 339 7.72 20.60 3.93
C GLN A 339 8.11 20.56 2.45
N LEU A 340 7.28 21.16 1.57
CA LEU A 340 7.55 21.18 0.14
C LEU A 340 8.79 22.04 -0.17
N PRO A 341 9.83 21.48 -0.79
CA PRO A 341 11.05 22.23 -1.09
C PRO A 341 10.92 23.20 -2.29
N TYR A 342 9.72 23.36 -2.85
CA TYR A 342 9.46 24.17 -4.03
C TYR A 342 8.39 25.24 -3.75
N ALA A 343 8.59 26.41 -4.32
CA ALA A 343 7.68 27.55 -4.23
C ALA A 343 7.00 27.85 -5.57
N THR A 344 6.00 28.72 -5.54
CA THR A 344 5.38 29.28 -6.75
C THR A 344 6.43 30.03 -7.56
N GLY A 345 6.55 29.68 -8.84
CA GLY A 345 7.54 30.21 -9.78
C GLY A 345 8.68 29.25 -10.09
N ASP A 346 8.92 28.24 -9.25
CA ASP A 346 9.97 27.25 -9.49
C ASP A 346 9.65 26.39 -10.72
N VAL A 347 10.72 25.99 -11.42
CA VAL A 347 10.66 25.10 -12.58
C VAL A 347 11.13 23.71 -12.17
N VAL A 348 10.27 22.73 -12.36
CA VAL A 348 10.46 21.37 -11.87
C VAL A 348 10.24 20.33 -12.96
N ASP A 349 10.83 19.17 -12.78
CA ASP A 349 10.50 17.94 -13.49
C ASP A 349 9.66 17.06 -12.54
N ALA A 350 8.49 16.63 -13.00
CA ALA A 350 7.53 15.88 -12.19
C ALA A 350 7.28 14.49 -12.78
N ALA A 351 7.55 13.45 -11.99
CA ALA A 351 7.09 12.10 -12.27
C ALA A 351 5.67 11.96 -11.69
N LEU A 352 4.69 11.65 -12.55
CA LEU A 352 3.30 11.61 -12.15
C LEU A 352 2.51 10.53 -12.90
N SER A 353 1.48 9.99 -12.27
CA SER A 353 0.43 9.24 -12.95
C SER A 353 -0.74 10.16 -13.29
N LEU A 354 -1.46 9.84 -14.37
CA LEU A 354 -2.59 10.62 -14.86
C LEU A 354 -3.91 9.90 -14.60
N SER A 355 -4.94 10.68 -14.27
CA SER A 355 -6.30 10.21 -14.12
C SER A 355 -7.30 11.24 -14.64
N VAL A 356 -8.54 10.81 -14.80
CA VAL A 356 -9.67 11.69 -15.13
C VAL A 356 -10.65 11.68 -13.97
N TYR A 357 -11.10 12.84 -13.54
CA TYR A 357 -12.18 12.96 -12.57
C TYR A 357 -13.34 13.78 -13.12
N GLU A 358 -14.55 13.43 -12.74
CA GLU A 358 -15.76 14.14 -13.14
C GLU A 358 -15.98 15.33 -12.20
N ALA A 359 -15.81 16.52 -12.75
CA ALA A 359 -16.09 17.78 -12.05
C ALA A 359 -17.45 18.35 -12.48
N ALA A 360 -17.98 19.32 -11.72
CA ALA A 360 -19.23 19.99 -12.06
C ALA A 360 -19.25 20.62 -13.46
N ARG A 361 -18.08 20.93 -14.03
CA ARG A 361 -17.91 21.52 -15.37
C ARG A 361 -17.47 20.50 -16.43
N GLY A 362 -17.61 19.20 -16.17
CA GLY A 362 -17.20 18.10 -17.04
C GLY A 362 -15.90 17.43 -16.60
N ALA A 363 -15.50 16.41 -17.36
CA ALA A 363 -14.31 15.61 -17.11
C ALA A 363 -13.04 16.45 -17.17
N GLN A 364 -12.17 16.31 -16.18
CA GLN A 364 -10.91 17.05 -16.06
C GLN A 364 -9.75 16.10 -15.80
N LEU A 365 -8.56 16.49 -16.30
CA LEU A 365 -7.31 15.79 -16.00
C LEU A 365 -6.86 16.08 -14.60
N SER A 366 -6.33 15.06 -13.91
CA SER A 366 -5.67 15.15 -12.63
C SER A 366 -4.38 14.33 -12.65
N GLY A 367 -3.38 14.77 -11.89
CA GLY A 367 -2.16 14.03 -11.66
C GLY A 367 -2.02 13.57 -10.22
N ARG A 368 -1.32 12.46 -10.00
CA ARG A 368 -0.75 12.07 -8.72
C ARG A 368 0.76 12.16 -8.84
N ILE A 369 1.39 13.05 -8.06
CA ILE A 369 2.84 13.21 -8.03
C ILE A 369 3.45 12.05 -7.27
N LEU A 370 4.46 11.43 -7.87
CA LEU A 370 5.28 10.37 -7.27
C LEU A 370 6.62 10.96 -6.81
N GLU A 371 7.26 11.73 -7.68
CA GLU A 371 8.48 12.48 -7.38
C GLU A 371 8.48 13.84 -8.04
N LEU A 372 9.22 14.78 -7.46
CA LEU A 372 9.41 16.15 -7.99
C LEU A 372 10.87 16.55 -7.78
N HIS A 373 11.50 16.98 -8.86
CA HIS A 373 12.90 17.39 -8.88
C HIS A 373 13.09 18.75 -9.54
N PRO A 374 14.21 19.47 -9.28
CA PRO A 374 14.56 20.64 -10.06
C PRO A 374 14.66 20.31 -11.55
N ALA A 375 14.26 21.24 -12.41
CA ALA A 375 14.30 21.01 -13.86
C ALA A 375 15.68 20.60 -14.36
N GLY A 376 15.73 19.54 -15.19
CA GLY A 376 16.97 18.99 -15.74
C GLY A 376 17.60 17.89 -14.89
N PHE A 377 16.99 17.45 -13.80
CA PHE A 377 17.51 16.40 -12.94
C PHE A 377 17.69 15.07 -13.70
N GLY A 378 16.73 14.68 -14.56
CA GLY A 378 16.78 13.44 -15.34
C GLY A 378 17.88 13.37 -16.41
N ASN A 379 18.44 14.52 -16.84
CA ASN A 379 19.53 14.56 -17.81
C ASN A 379 20.91 14.29 -17.22
N ALA A 380 21.04 14.16 -15.91
CA ALA A 380 22.30 13.88 -15.23
C ALA A 380 22.57 12.38 -15.02
N ALA A 381 21.61 11.51 -15.34
CA ALA A 381 21.66 10.06 -15.11
C ALA A 381 21.62 9.22 -16.41
N ALA A 382 21.78 9.83 -17.60
CA ALA A 382 21.84 9.13 -18.90
C ALA A 382 23.29 8.93 -19.36
#